data_7d8beed37dceb3885a676c155090128d
#
_entry.id   7d8beed37dceb3885a676c155090128d
#
_cell.length_a   1.000
_cell.length_b   1.000
_cell.length_c   1.000
_cell.angle_alpha   90.00
_cell.angle_beta   90.00
_cell.angle_gamma   90.00
#
_symmetry.space_group_name_H-M   'P 1'
#
loop_
_entity.id
_entity.type
_entity.pdbx_description
1 polymer ?
#
loop_
_entity_poly.entity_id
_entity_poly.type
_entity_poly.pdbx_seq_one_letter_code
_entity_poly.pdbx_strand_id
1 'polypeptide(L)'
;MADEAHLDEDCVFCKILRGEVPCFKVFEDDDILAFMDINPIAEGHALVIPKHHSKDILESPSQWVGKTFAGAKRIAEAVHETLKPDGINIVQANGPGAKQSVLHLHVHIIPRTLDDGLTMNWELVPGDMDDIGGLAERIAANME
;
A
#
# COMPACT_ATOMS: atom_id res chain seq x y z
N MET A 1 -4.03 -9.23 -18.32
CA MET A 1 -5.46 -9.07 -18.02
C MET A 1 -5.74 -9.47 -16.58
N ALA A 2 -6.60 -8.74 -15.92
CA ALA A 2 -7.04 -9.15 -14.59
C ALA A 2 -7.80 -10.47 -14.69
N ASP A 3 -7.60 -11.36 -13.72
CA ASP A 3 -8.39 -12.57 -13.60
C ASP A 3 -9.70 -12.21 -12.91
N GLU A 4 -10.79 -12.11 -13.67
CA GLU A 4 -12.08 -11.69 -13.16
C GLU A 4 -12.62 -12.60 -12.06
N ALA A 5 -12.20 -13.87 -12.04
CA ALA A 5 -12.60 -14.80 -10.99
C ALA A 5 -12.06 -14.41 -9.61
N HIS A 6 -11.04 -13.54 -9.56
CA HIS A 6 -10.43 -13.06 -8.32
C HIS A 6 -10.78 -11.61 -8.00
N LEU A 7 -11.82 -11.05 -8.62
CA LEU A 7 -12.33 -9.72 -8.29
C LEU A 7 -13.63 -9.85 -7.48
N ASP A 8 -13.81 -8.92 -6.56
CA ASP A 8 -14.97 -8.88 -5.67
C ASP A 8 -15.99 -7.86 -6.19
N GLU A 9 -17.26 -8.25 -6.28
CA GLU A 9 -18.34 -7.39 -6.78
C GLU A 9 -18.56 -6.13 -5.93
N ASP A 10 -18.33 -6.24 -4.62
CA ASP A 10 -18.61 -5.15 -3.68
C ASP A 10 -17.39 -4.26 -3.40
N CYS A 11 -16.21 -4.65 -3.86
CA CYS A 11 -14.99 -3.91 -3.63
C CYS A 11 -14.90 -2.70 -4.56
N VAL A 12 -14.74 -1.49 -4.00
CA VAL A 12 -14.64 -0.26 -4.80
C VAL A 12 -13.42 -0.30 -5.73
N PHE A 13 -12.30 -0.87 -5.29
CA PHE A 13 -11.11 -0.98 -6.15
C PHE A 13 -11.32 -1.98 -7.29
N CYS A 14 -12.01 -3.09 -7.02
CA CYS A 14 -12.41 -4.00 -8.10
C CYS A 14 -13.34 -3.32 -9.11
N LYS A 15 -14.25 -2.46 -8.63
CA LYS A 15 -15.11 -1.67 -9.51
C LYS A 15 -14.31 -0.72 -10.38
N ILE A 16 -13.26 -0.12 -9.83
CA ILE A 16 -12.34 0.71 -10.62
C ILE A 16 -11.62 -0.15 -11.68
N LEU A 17 -11.15 -1.34 -11.31
CA LEU A 17 -10.50 -2.25 -12.24
C LEU A 17 -11.41 -2.66 -13.39
N ARG A 18 -12.70 -2.81 -13.13
CA ARG A 18 -13.70 -3.16 -14.17
C ARG A 18 -14.18 -1.96 -14.97
N GLY A 19 -13.74 -0.74 -14.62
CA GLY A 19 -14.17 0.48 -15.28
C GLY A 19 -15.55 0.99 -14.86
N GLU A 20 -16.11 0.45 -13.78
CA GLU A 20 -17.44 0.86 -13.27
C GLU A 20 -17.36 2.15 -12.44
N VAL A 21 -16.22 2.43 -11.83
CA VAL A 21 -15.97 3.63 -11.04
C VAL A 21 -14.75 4.33 -11.63
N PRO A 22 -14.84 5.64 -11.91
CA PRO A 22 -13.71 6.37 -12.50
C PRO A 22 -12.58 6.58 -11.49
N CYS A 23 -11.37 6.76 -12.00
CA CYS A 23 -10.20 7.11 -11.19
C CYS A 23 -9.28 8.03 -12.00
N PHE A 24 -8.37 8.71 -11.29
CA PHE A 24 -7.32 9.50 -11.94
C PHE A 24 -6.10 8.58 -12.13
N LYS A 25 -6.10 7.85 -13.25
CA LYS A 25 -5.08 6.84 -13.54
C LYS A 25 -3.71 7.47 -13.75
N VAL A 26 -2.69 6.87 -13.12
CA VAL A 26 -1.30 7.21 -13.29
C VAL A 26 -0.61 6.20 -14.21
N PHE A 27 -0.87 4.92 -14.00
CA PHE A 27 -0.23 3.84 -14.74
C PHE A 27 -1.07 2.56 -14.64
N GLU A 28 -1.00 1.74 -15.67
CA GLU A 28 -1.66 0.44 -15.69
C GLU A 28 -0.88 -0.52 -16.56
N ASP A 29 -0.72 -1.75 -16.09
CA ASP A 29 -0.21 -2.87 -16.89
C ASP A 29 -1.09 -4.10 -16.65
N ASP A 30 -0.61 -5.30 -17.02
CA ASP A 30 -1.40 -6.51 -16.84
C ASP A 30 -1.60 -6.89 -15.38
N ASP A 31 -0.75 -6.41 -14.50
CA ASP A 31 -0.72 -6.86 -13.09
C ASP A 31 -1.24 -5.82 -12.09
N ILE A 32 -1.03 -4.53 -12.37
CA ILE A 32 -1.34 -3.47 -11.41
C ILE A 32 -2.06 -2.30 -12.06
N LEU A 33 -2.72 -1.52 -11.21
CA LEU A 33 -3.27 -0.21 -11.54
C LEU A 33 -2.80 0.78 -10.49
N ALA A 34 -2.31 1.94 -10.94
CA ALA A 34 -1.93 3.04 -10.06
C ALA A 34 -2.79 4.26 -10.36
N PHE A 35 -3.30 4.91 -9.32
CA PHE A 35 -4.16 6.08 -9.46
C PHE A 35 -4.01 7.00 -8.26
N MET A 36 -4.48 8.25 -8.42
CA MET A 36 -4.38 9.23 -7.35
C MET A 36 -5.42 8.98 -6.27
N ASP A 37 -5.02 9.14 -5.00
CA ASP A 37 -5.97 9.11 -3.90
C ASP A 37 -6.83 10.38 -3.94
N ILE A 38 -8.15 10.21 -3.90
CA ILE A 38 -9.08 11.36 -3.92
C ILE A 38 -9.25 12.00 -2.54
N ASN A 39 -8.70 11.37 -1.50
CA ASN A 39 -8.64 11.93 -0.16
C ASN A 39 -7.18 12.04 0.28
N PRO A 40 -6.36 12.82 -0.45
CA PRO A 40 -4.91 12.81 -0.25
C PRO A 40 -4.53 13.41 1.08
N ILE A 41 -3.55 12.80 1.74
CA ILE A 41 -2.96 13.39 2.95
C ILE A 41 -1.76 14.27 2.62
N ALA A 42 -1.29 14.22 1.36
CA ALA A 42 -0.23 15.07 0.85
C ALA A 42 -0.42 15.22 -0.65
N GLU A 43 0.11 16.31 -1.22
CA GLU A 43 0.11 16.49 -2.68
C GLU A 43 0.88 15.35 -3.34
N GLY A 44 0.25 14.68 -4.29
CA GLY A 44 0.86 13.55 -4.98
C GLY A 44 0.64 12.20 -4.32
N HIS A 45 -0.22 12.12 -3.31
CA HIS A 45 -0.59 10.85 -2.68
C HIS A 45 -1.23 9.93 -3.70
N ALA A 46 -0.54 8.84 -4.04
CA ALA A 46 -0.97 7.86 -5.03
C ALA A 46 -1.17 6.49 -4.38
N LEU A 47 -1.95 5.66 -5.06
CA LEU A 47 -2.22 4.28 -4.65
C LEU A 47 -1.82 3.32 -5.75
N VAL A 48 -1.33 2.15 -5.37
CA VAL A 48 -1.05 1.05 -6.30
C VAL A 48 -1.81 -0.17 -5.82
N ILE A 49 -2.57 -0.79 -6.71
CA ILE A 49 -3.35 -1.97 -6.40
C ILE A 49 -3.04 -3.10 -7.38
N PRO A 50 -3.08 -4.37 -6.93
CA PRO A 50 -3.00 -5.50 -7.83
C PRO A 50 -4.33 -5.74 -8.55
N LYS A 51 -4.27 -6.31 -9.75
CA LYS A 51 -5.44 -6.75 -10.52
C LYS A 51 -5.91 -8.13 -10.06
N HIS A 52 -5.86 -8.36 -8.75
CA HIS A 52 -6.29 -9.58 -8.09
C HIS A 52 -6.79 -9.17 -6.72
N HIS A 53 -8.03 -9.49 -6.41
CA HIS A 53 -8.60 -9.13 -5.13
C HIS A 53 -8.06 -10.03 -4.01
N SER A 54 -7.52 -9.42 -2.98
CA SER A 54 -7.32 -10.04 -1.67
C SER A 54 -7.45 -8.92 -0.64
N LYS A 55 -7.95 -9.26 0.52
CA LYS A 55 -8.31 -8.27 1.54
C LYS A 55 -7.09 -7.49 2.04
N ASP A 56 -5.99 -8.20 2.28
CA ASP A 56 -4.79 -7.62 2.89
C ASP A 56 -3.56 -8.47 2.53
N ILE A 57 -2.41 -8.11 3.10
CA ILE A 57 -1.16 -8.81 2.82
C ILE A 57 -1.14 -10.25 3.34
N LEU A 58 -1.89 -10.50 4.42
CA LEU A 58 -1.94 -11.84 5.03
C LEU A 58 -2.70 -12.82 4.15
N GLU A 59 -3.72 -12.36 3.44
CA GLU A 59 -4.54 -13.17 2.55
C GLU A 59 -3.95 -13.27 1.14
N SER A 60 -3.20 -12.26 0.72
CA SER A 60 -2.74 -12.16 -0.67
C SER A 60 -1.67 -13.20 -1.01
N PRO A 61 -1.79 -13.88 -2.18
CA PRO A 61 -0.66 -14.69 -2.67
C PRO A 61 0.59 -13.85 -2.82
N SER A 62 1.74 -14.42 -2.46
CA SER A 62 3.02 -13.70 -2.45
C SER A 62 3.37 -13.06 -3.79
N GLN A 63 3.03 -13.71 -4.90
CA GLN A 63 3.29 -13.15 -6.23
C GLN A 63 2.59 -11.80 -6.44
N TRP A 64 1.37 -11.65 -5.91
CA TRP A 64 0.63 -10.40 -6.05
C TRP A 64 1.15 -9.31 -5.11
N VAL A 65 1.63 -9.69 -3.93
CA VAL A 65 2.34 -8.76 -3.04
C VAL A 65 3.59 -8.23 -3.74
N GLY A 66 4.38 -9.14 -4.32
CA GLY A 66 5.61 -8.77 -5.04
C GLY A 66 5.35 -7.82 -6.21
N LYS A 67 4.34 -8.14 -7.04
CA LYS A 67 3.98 -7.30 -8.19
C LYS A 67 3.52 -5.92 -7.76
N THR A 68 2.73 -5.85 -6.68
CA THR A 68 2.22 -4.58 -6.16
C THR A 68 3.35 -3.69 -5.66
N PHE A 69 4.30 -4.24 -4.88
CA PHE A 69 5.43 -3.46 -4.38
C PHE A 69 6.43 -3.09 -5.48
N ALA A 70 6.65 -3.97 -6.45
CA ALA A 70 7.47 -3.62 -7.62
C ALA A 70 6.85 -2.44 -8.38
N GLY A 71 5.52 -2.46 -8.53
CA GLY A 71 4.79 -1.34 -9.11
C GLY A 71 4.91 -0.07 -8.28
N ALA A 72 4.80 -0.20 -6.96
CA ALA A 72 4.93 0.93 -6.05
C ALA A 72 6.28 1.63 -6.21
N LYS A 73 7.36 0.87 -6.39
CA LYS A 73 8.68 1.45 -6.65
C LYS A 73 8.66 2.30 -7.92
N ARG A 74 8.09 1.80 -9.00
CA ARG A 74 8.01 2.53 -10.28
C ARG A 74 7.21 3.83 -10.14
N ILE A 75 6.09 3.78 -9.43
CA ILE A 75 5.27 4.97 -9.21
C ILE A 75 5.99 5.97 -8.30
N ALA A 76 6.67 5.49 -7.25
CA ALA A 76 7.46 6.34 -6.38
C ALA A 76 8.57 7.07 -7.15
N GLU A 77 9.23 6.39 -8.07
CA GLU A 77 10.24 7.00 -8.93
C GLU A 77 9.64 8.13 -9.78
N ALA A 78 8.48 7.89 -10.38
CA ALA A 78 7.79 8.90 -11.19
C ALA A 78 7.33 10.09 -10.34
N VAL A 79 6.80 9.83 -9.15
CA VAL A 79 6.39 10.88 -8.21
C VAL A 79 7.61 11.70 -7.76
N HIS A 80 8.70 11.03 -7.47
CA HIS A 80 9.95 11.71 -7.07
C HIS A 80 10.45 12.64 -8.18
N GLU A 81 10.44 12.17 -9.40
CA GLU A 81 10.89 12.99 -10.55
C GLU A 81 9.96 14.16 -10.81
N THR A 82 8.66 13.98 -10.60
CA THR A 82 7.65 15.01 -10.88
C THR A 82 7.62 16.11 -9.82
N LEU A 83 7.63 15.72 -8.55
CA LEU A 83 7.41 16.64 -7.43
C LEU A 83 8.69 16.99 -6.66
N LYS A 84 9.72 16.18 -6.80
CA LYS A 84 11.01 16.35 -6.11
C LYS A 84 10.83 16.60 -4.61
N PRO A 85 10.09 15.69 -3.93
CA PRO A 85 9.84 15.84 -2.50
C PRO A 85 11.11 15.60 -1.68
N ASP A 86 11.08 15.98 -0.41
CA ASP A 86 12.19 15.70 0.51
C ASP A 86 12.26 14.23 0.92
N GLY A 87 11.15 13.51 0.80
CA GLY A 87 11.10 12.09 1.07
C GLY A 87 9.79 11.49 0.60
N ILE A 88 9.68 10.16 0.67
CA ILE A 88 8.47 9.43 0.31
C ILE A 88 8.23 8.35 1.36
N ASN A 89 7.02 8.32 1.92
CA ASN A 89 6.58 7.19 2.73
C ASN A 89 5.84 6.20 1.84
N ILE A 90 6.20 4.94 1.96
CA ILE A 90 5.49 3.83 1.33
C ILE A 90 4.76 3.10 2.46
N VAL A 91 3.44 3.09 2.41
CA VAL A 91 2.60 2.57 3.50
C VAL A 91 1.64 1.52 2.97
N GLN A 92 1.58 0.40 3.67
CA GLN A 92 0.63 -0.67 3.40
C GLN A 92 0.01 -1.04 4.75
N ALA A 93 -1.32 -1.02 4.84
CA ALA A 93 -2.04 -1.24 6.08
C ALA A 93 -2.90 -2.49 6.00
N ASN A 94 -2.96 -3.25 7.10
CA ASN A 94 -3.70 -4.50 7.19
C ASN A 94 -4.56 -4.50 8.45
N GLY A 95 -5.88 -4.54 8.25
CA GLY A 95 -6.85 -4.63 9.32
C GLY A 95 -7.22 -3.30 9.96
N PRO A 96 -8.26 -3.31 10.79
CA PRO A 96 -8.80 -2.06 11.38
C PRO A 96 -7.85 -1.40 12.37
N GLY A 97 -7.02 -2.16 13.05
CA GLY A 97 -6.01 -1.61 13.97
C GLY A 97 -4.95 -0.79 13.27
N ALA A 98 -4.72 -1.06 11.98
CA ALA A 98 -3.79 -0.32 11.13
C ALA A 98 -4.50 0.72 10.26
N LYS A 99 -5.81 0.91 10.46
CA LYS A 99 -6.66 1.84 9.71
C LYS A 99 -6.70 1.56 8.20
N GLN A 100 -6.77 0.28 7.85
CA GLN A 100 -6.99 -0.10 6.46
C GLN A 100 -8.38 0.38 6.02
N SER A 101 -8.42 1.29 5.04
CA SER A 101 -9.67 1.94 4.62
C SER A 101 -10.47 1.15 3.59
N VAL A 102 -9.80 0.41 2.71
CA VAL A 102 -10.43 -0.41 1.68
C VAL A 102 -9.90 -1.83 1.79
N LEU A 103 -10.81 -2.80 1.78
CA LEU A 103 -10.45 -4.23 1.92
C LEU A 103 -10.04 -4.83 0.57
N HIS A 104 -8.99 -4.29 0.01
CA HIS A 104 -8.29 -4.71 -1.18
C HIS A 104 -6.86 -4.27 -1.01
N LEU A 105 -5.91 -5.18 -1.10
CA LEU A 105 -4.48 -4.85 -0.92
C LEU A 105 -4.12 -3.61 -1.71
N HIS A 106 -3.52 -2.63 -1.07
CA HIS A 106 -3.05 -1.43 -1.74
C HIS A 106 -1.87 -0.82 -1.01
N VAL A 107 -1.02 -0.14 -1.78
CA VAL A 107 0.18 0.51 -1.27
C VAL A 107 0.04 2.01 -1.52
N HIS A 108 0.19 2.78 -0.44
CA HIS A 108 0.19 4.24 -0.50
C HIS A 108 1.59 4.75 -0.83
N ILE A 109 1.66 5.72 -1.72
CA ILE A 109 2.88 6.48 -1.99
C ILE A 109 2.60 7.90 -1.56
N ILE A 110 3.30 8.35 -0.51
CA ILE A 110 3.02 9.62 0.14
C ILE A 110 4.26 10.49 0.10
N PRO A 111 4.29 11.48 -0.82
CA PRO A 111 5.43 12.42 -0.87
C PRO A 111 5.44 13.29 0.38
N ARG A 112 6.63 13.53 0.91
CA ARG A 112 6.80 14.28 2.15
C ARG A 112 7.72 15.46 1.92
N THR A 113 7.39 16.59 2.55
CA THR A 113 8.28 17.74 2.64
C THR A 113 8.65 17.97 4.10
N LEU A 114 9.79 18.62 4.34
CA LEU A 114 10.30 18.81 5.70
C LEU A 114 9.35 19.61 6.60
N ASP A 115 8.48 20.41 6.02
CA ASP A 115 7.56 21.29 6.74
C ASP A 115 6.09 21.04 6.41
N ASP A 116 5.73 19.82 6.01
CA ASP A 116 4.36 19.48 5.60
C ASP A 116 3.36 19.36 6.75
N GLY A 117 3.83 19.44 7.98
CA GLY A 117 2.96 19.35 9.16
C GLY A 117 2.46 17.95 9.49
N LEU A 118 2.80 16.95 8.67
CA LEU A 118 2.42 15.56 8.92
C LEU A 118 3.43 14.91 9.87
N THR A 119 2.96 14.02 10.74
CA THR A 119 3.82 13.29 11.66
C THR A 119 3.56 11.79 11.55
N MET A 120 4.55 11.00 11.92
CA MET A 120 4.41 9.55 12.01
C MET A 120 3.71 9.12 13.32
N ASN A 121 3.46 10.06 14.21
CA ASN A 121 2.70 9.89 15.44
C ASN A 121 3.26 8.86 16.42
N TRP A 122 4.55 8.56 16.37
CA TRP A 122 5.18 7.69 17.38
C TRP A 122 6.55 8.20 17.76
N GLU A 123 6.90 7.92 19.01
CA GLU A 123 8.22 8.23 19.54
C GLU A 123 9.07 6.97 19.55
N LEU A 124 10.37 7.12 19.37
CA LEU A 124 11.31 6.02 19.49
C LEU A 124 11.74 5.91 20.94
N VAL A 125 11.25 4.87 21.62
CA VAL A 125 11.53 4.61 23.02
C VAL A 125 12.18 3.24 23.14
N PRO A 126 13.31 3.09 23.89
CA PRO A 126 13.94 1.78 24.07
C PRO A 126 12.98 0.79 24.72
N GLY A 127 12.93 -0.44 24.18
CA GLY A 127 12.15 -1.52 24.74
C GLY A 127 12.96 -2.33 25.76
N ASP A 128 12.29 -3.30 26.38
CA ASP A 128 12.94 -4.25 27.28
C ASP A 128 13.62 -5.35 26.46
N MET A 129 14.90 -5.54 26.64
CA MET A 129 15.69 -6.48 25.82
C MET A 129 15.26 -7.94 25.98
N ASP A 130 14.88 -8.33 27.20
CA ASP A 130 14.44 -9.71 27.46
C ASP A 130 13.09 -9.99 26.79
N ASP A 131 12.17 -9.03 26.83
CA ASP A 131 10.87 -9.15 26.16
C ASP A 131 11.05 -9.21 24.63
N ILE A 132 11.91 -8.36 24.10
CA ILE A 132 12.21 -8.33 22.66
C ILE A 132 12.79 -9.68 22.22
N GLY A 133 13.78 -10.20 22.97
CA GLY A 133 14.40 -11.48 22.67
C GLY A 133 13.43 -12.65 22.73
N GLY A 134 12.56 -12.66 23.75
CA GLY A 134 11.55 -13.71 23.90
C GLY A 134 10.54 -13.69 22.76
N LEU A 135 10.09 -12.52 22.37
CA LEU A 135 9.17 -12.37 21.21
C LEU A 135 9.85 -12.77 19.91
N ALA A 136 11.11 -12.41 19.72
CA ALA A 136 11.87 -12.80 18.53
C ALA A 136 11.90 -14.32 18.36
N GLU A 137 12.14 -15.07 19.46
CA GLU A 137 12.14 -16.53 19.42
C GLU A 137 10.77 -17.09 19.04
N ARG A 138 9.68 -16.52 19.60
CA ARG A 138 8.32 -16.97 19.32
C ARG A 138 7.91 -16.69 17.87
N ILE A 139 8.27 -15.53 17.34
CA ILE A 139 8.00 -15.19 15.95
C ILE A 139 8.80 -16.10 15.02
N ALA A 140 10.08 -16.31 15.31
CA ALA A 140 10.95 -17.16 14.50
C ALA A 140 10.41 -18.60 14.42
N ALA A 141 9.83 -19.10 15.52
CA ALA A 141 9.23 -20.43 15.56
C ALA A 141 8.07 -20.58 14.59
N ASN A 142 7.38 -19.48 14.29
CA ASN A 142 6.25 -19.48 13.34
C ASN A 142 6.68 -19.23 11.88
N MET A 143 7.99 -19.06 11.63
CA MET A 143 8.51 -18.87 10.27
C MET A 143 8.80 -20.19 9.55
N GLU A 144 8.72 -21.31 10.24
CA GLU A 144 8.99 -22.65 9.68
C GLU A 144 7.79 -23.28 9.01
#